data_879f088c456c8601a6821b6899edcfc4
#
_entry.id   879f088c456c8601a6821b6899edcfc4
#
_cell.length_a   1.000
_cell.length_b   1.000
_cell.length_c   1.000
_cell.angle_alpha   90.00
_cell.angle_beta   90.00
_cell.angle_gamma   90.00
#
_symmetry.space_group_name_H-M   'P 1'
#
loop_
_entity.id
_entity.type
_entity.pdbx_description
1 polymer ?
#
loop_
_entity_poly.entity_id
_entity_poly.type
_entity_poly.pdbx_seq_one_letter_code
_entity_poly.pdbx_strand_id
1 'polypeptide(L)'
;MNLSPDVPRLDSLGFPLVGGRVDYIDGHNVATIVYTRRQHVINVFVWPSTDRSDTPPEVSSSNGYNLIHVRRGGEEIWLVSDLNLAELRAFSALVIPRG
;
A
#
# COMPACT_ATOMS: atom_id res chain seq x y z
N MET A 1 11.78 15.36 4.85
CA MET A 1 10.40 14.97 4.60
C MET A 1 9.97 13.92 5.61
N ASN A 2 8.79 14.10 6.13
CA ASN A 2 8.26 13.19 7.13
C ASN A 2 7.48 12.07 6.46
N LEU A 3 7.96 10.82 6.61
CA LEU A 3 7.24 9.64 6.16
C LEU A 3 6.53 9.01 7.34
N SER A 4 5.58 9.73 7.89
CA SER A 4 4.68 9.18 8.89
C SER A 4 3.29 9.08 8.28
N PRO A 5 3.08 8.12 7.37
CA PRO A 5 1.75 7.99 6.80
C PRO A 5 0.77 7.62 7.90
N ASP A 6 -0.45 8.10 7.76
CA ASP A 6 -1.54 7.60 8.57
C ASP A 6 -1.61 6.10 8.35
N VAL A 7 -1.40 5.33 9.41
CA VAL A 7 -1.44 3.86 9.33
C VAL A 7 -2.75 3.41 9.96
N PRO A 8 -3.79 3.19 9.16
CA PRO A 8 -5.08 2.80 9.73
C PRO A 8 -5.03 1.41 10.34
N ARG A 9 -5.73 1.26 11.45
CA ARG A 9 -5.91 -0.04 12.10
C ARG A 9 -7.18 -0.66 11.53
N LEU A 10 -7.02 -1.76 10.81
CA LEU A 10 -8.12 -2.42 10.11
C LEU A 10 -8.40 -3.81 10.66
N ASP A 11 -8.00 -4.06 11.90
CA ASP A 11 -8.12 -5.36 12.55
C ASP A 11 -9.58 -5.83 12.58
N SER A 12 -10.49 -4.93 12.94
CA SER A 12 -11.92 -5.27 13.04
C SER A 12 -12.56 -5.57 11.68
N LEU A 13 -11.90 -5.19 10.60
CA LEU A 13 -12.37 -5.44 9.24
C LEU A 13 -11.69 -6.65 8.61
N GLY A 14 -10.89 -7.39 9.38
CA GLY A 14 -10.24 -8.60 8.92
C GLY A 14 -8.87 -8.38 8.29
N PHE A 15 -8.26 -7.20 8.49
CA PHE A 15 -6.94 -6.87 7.98
C PHE A 15 -6.04 -6.40 9.14
N PRO A 16 -5.58 -7.32 9.99
CA PRO A 16 -4.71 -6.94 11.11
C PRO A 16 -3.42 -6.30 10.64
N LEU A 17 -3.02 -5.24 11.32
CA LEU A 17 -1.74 -4.59 11.11
C LEU A 17 -0.66 -5.40 11.82
N VAL A 18 0.37 -5.80 11.08
CA VAL A 18 1.50 -6.56 11.61
C VAL A 18 2.61 -5.63 12.08
N GLY A 19 2.92 -4.63 11.28
CA GLY A 19 3.99 -3.68 11.62
C GLY A 19 4.35 -2.82 10.44
N GLY A 20 5.42 -2.07 10.59
CA GLY A 20 5.92 -1.21 9.54
C GLY A 20 7.35 -0.79 9.81
N ARG A 21 8.01 -0.29 8.77
CA ARG A 21 9.38 0.22 8.87
C ARG A 21 9.61 1.26 7.78
N VAL A 22 10.67 2.05 7.94
CA VAL A 22 11.13 2.95 6.90
C VAL A 22 12.52 2.51 6.48
N ASP A 23 12.70 2.27 5.19
CA ASP A 23 13.97 1.91 4.59
C ASP A 23 14.44 3.03 3.68
N TYR A 24 15.76 3.14 3.49
CA TYR A 24 16.34 4.09 2.56
C TYR A 24 16.82 3.30 1.33
N ILE A 25 16.13 3.51 0.20
CA ILE A 25 16.36 2.73 -1.03
C ILE A 25 16.55 3.71 -2.18
N ASP A 26 17.68 3.60 -2.88
CA ASP A 26 18.01 4.41 -4.07
C ASP A 26 17.81 5.91 -3.84
N GLY A 27 18.24 6.40 -2.68
CA GLY A 27 18.16 7.83 -2.35
C GLY A 27 16.78 8.27 -1.87
N HIS A 28 15.87 7.34 -1.63
CA HIS A 28 14.51 7.65 -1.18
C HIS A 28 14.17 6.90 0.09
N ASN A 29 13.43 7.55 0.98
CA ASN A 29 12.80 6.87 2.09
C ASN A 29 11.57 6.12 1.57
N VAL A 30 11.46 4.85 1.92
CA VAL A 30 10.31 4.01 1.56
C VAL A 30 9.70 3.49 2.85
N ALA A 31 8.44 3.85 3.10
CA ALA A 31 7.70 3.29 4.21
C ALA A 31 7.07 1.97 3.75
N THR A 32 7.25 0.93 4.54
CA THR A 32 6.63 -0.37 4.29
C THR A 32 5.71 -0.69 5.46
N ILE A 33 4.43 -0.86 5.16
CA ILE A 33 3.43 -1.22 6.17
C ILE A 33 2.91 -2.61 5.81
N VAL A 34 2.84 -3.50 6.79
CA VAL A 34 2.49 -4.89 6.57
C VAL A 34 1.18 -5.20 7.27
N TYR A 35 0.22 -5.67 6.49
CA TYR A 35 -1.06 -6.17 6.97
C TYR A 35 -1.18 -7.65 6.61
N THR A 36 -2.14 -8.32 7.22
CA THR A 36 -2.49 -9.69 6.85
C THR A 36 -3.98 -9.82 6.59
N ARG A 37 -4.33 -10.82 5.82
CA ARG A 37 -5.71 -11.25 5.64
C ARG A 37 -5.69 -12.77 5.64
N ARG A 38 -6.19 -13.38 6.71
CA ARG A 38 -6.06 -14.83 6.92
C ARG A 38 -4.57 -15.22 6.87
N GLN A 39 -4.14 -16.04 5.93
CA GLN A 39 -2.73 -16.45 5.77
C GLN A 39 -1.98 -15.62 4.71
N HIS A 40 -2.64 -14.60 4.14
CA HIS A 40 -2.04 -13.76 3.11
C HIS A 40 -1.40 -12.53 3.74
N VAL A 41 -0.23 -12.18 3.24
CA VAL A 41 0.48 -10.96 3.65
C VAL A 41 0.23 -9.89 2.60
N ILE A 42 -0.07 -8.68 3.05
CA ILE A 42 -0.23 -7.52 2.17
C ILE A 42 0.86 -6.52 2.54
N ASN A 43 1.73 -6.23 1.57
CA ASN A 43 2.75 -5.20 1.75
C ASN A 43 2.27 -3.92 1.10
N VAL A 44 2.33 -2.82 1.84
CA VAL A 44 2.01 -1.49 1.35
C VAL A 44 3.31 -0.69 1.36
N PHE A 45 3.74 -0.24 0.18
CA PHE A 45 4.95 0.57 0.02
C PHE A 45 4.55 1.99 -0.32
N VAL A 46 5.12 2.94 0.38
CA VAL A 46 4.80 4.37 0.18
C VAL A 46 6.11 5.15 0.11
N TRP A 47 6.25 5.97 -0.94
CA TRP A 47 7.38 6.88 -1.03
C TRP A 47 6.97 8.18 -1.74
N PRO A 48 7.75 9.26 -1.54
CA PRO A 48 7.44 10.54 -2.20
C PRO A 48 7.50 10.41 -3.72
N SER A 49 6.52 11.00 -4.39
CA SER A 49 6.52 11.07 -5.84
C SER A 49 7.13 12.39 -6.30
N THR A 50 7.84 12.37 -7.42
CA THR A 50 8.29 13.60 -8.09
C THR A 50 7.13 14.26 -8.84
N ASP A 51 6.10 13.49 -9.19
CA ASP A 51 4.90 13.99 -9.84
C ASP A 51 3.81 14.16 -8.78
N ARG A 52 3.20 15.33 -8.73
CA ARG A 52 2.20 15.65 -7.70
C ARG A 52 0.77 15.38 -8.15
N SER A 53 0.57 14.93 -9.39
CA SER A 53 -0.77 14.62 -9.87
C SER A 53 -1.25 13.28 -9.32
N ASP A 54 -2.52 13.22 -8.96
CA ASP A 54 -3.15 11.97 -8.54
C ASP A 54 -3.45 11.09 -9.75
N THR A 55 -3.41 9.77 -9.55
CA THR A 55 -3.79 8.81 -10.59
C THR A 55 -4.86 7.88 -10.05
N PRO A 56 -5.71 7.32 -10.94
CA PRO A 56 -6.57 6.23 -10.50
C PRO A 56 -5.74 4.97 -10.21
N PRO A 57 -6.27 4.04 -9.42
CA PRO A 57 -5.57 2.79 -9.17
C PRO A 57 -5.34 2.00 -10.44
N GLU A 58 -4.12 1.49 -10.61
CA GLU A 58 -3.76 0.61 -11.72
C GLU A 58 -3.47 -0.78 -11.15
N VAL A 59 -4.08 -1.79 -11.76
CA VAL A 59 -3.96 -3.18 -11.32
C VAL A 59 -3.10 -3.94 -12.30
N SER A 60 -2.16 -4.73 -11.77
CA SER A 60 -1.37 -5.66 -12.57
C SER A 60 -1.16 -6.94 -11.78
N SER A 61 -0.65 -7.97 -12.45
CA SER A 61 -0.38 -9.26 -11.84
C SER A 61 0.96 -9.78 -12.34
N SER A 62 1.70 -10.43 -11.46
CA SER A 62 2.99 -11.02 -11.81
C SER A 62 3.30 -12.16 -10.86
N ASN A 63 3.58 -13.33 -11.43
CA ASN A 63 4.04 -14.51 -10.67
C ASN A 63 3.14 -14.87 -9.49
N GLY A 64 1.82 -14.82 -9.68
CA GLY A 64 0.86 -15.16 -8.64
C GLY A 64 0.54 -14.05 -7.66
N TYR A 65 1.16 -12.87 -7.83
CA TYR A 65 0.88 -11.71 -7.01
C TYR A 65 0.02 -10.71 -7.77
N ASN A 66 -0.88 -10.07 -7.05
CA ASN A 66 -1.63 -8.93 -7.54
C ASN A 66 -0.98 -7.66 -7.00
N LEU A 67 -0.90 -6.65 -7.86
CA LEU A 67 -0.31 -5.37 -7.53
C LEU A 67 -1.32 -4.26 -7.82
N ILE A 68 -1.43 -3.31 -6.91
CA ILE A 68 -2.23 -2.11 -7.13
C ILE A 68 -1.32 -0.92 -6.89
N HIS A 69 -1.24 -0.05 -7.89
CA HIS A 69 -0.44 1.17 -7.83
C HIS A 69 -1.34 2.38 -7.95
N VAL A 70 -1.10 3.37 -7.11
CA VAL A 70 -1.81 4.63 -7.17
C VAL A 70 -0.86 5.75 -6.74
N ARG A 71 -1.03 6.94 -7.34
CA ARG A 71 -0.37 8.15 -6.86
C ARG A 71 -1.43 9.02 -6.22
N ARG A 72 -1.16 9.44 -4.97
CA ARG A 72 -2.14 10.20 -4.21
C ARG A 72 -1.41 11.14 -3.25
N GLY A 73 -1.79 12.42 -3.26
CA GLY A 73 -1.23 13.37 -2.30
C GLY A 73 0.28 13.53 -2.37
N GLY A 74 0.86 13.39 -3.57
CA GLY A 74 2.32 13.50 -3.74
C GLY A 74 3.09 12.26 -3.33
N GLU A 75 2.41 11.12 -3.19
CA GLU A 75 3.05 9.86 -2.81
C GLU A 75 2.73 8.76 -3.81
N GLU A 76 3.73 7.90 -4.06
CA GLU A 76 3.51 6.65 -4.78
C GLU A 76 3.13 5.59 -3.77
N ILE A 77 2.05 4.88 -4.02
CA ILE A 77 1.54 3.85 -3.12
C ILE A 77 1.40 2.56 -3.91
N TRP A 78 2.04 1.50 -3.42
CA TRP A 78 1.98 0.18 -4.03
C TRP A 78 1.46 -0.83 -3.02
N LEU A 79 0.49 -1.63 -3.43
CA LEU A 79 0.00 -2.76 -2.66
C LEU A 79 0.40 -4.05 -3.39
N VAL A 80 1.00 -4.98 -2.67
CA VAL A 80 1.48 -6.23 -3.25
C VAL A 80 1.04 -7.39 -2.36
N SER A 81 0.29 -8.33 -2.93
CA SER A 81 -0.18 -9.51 -2.18
C SER A 81 -0.57 -10.63 -3.13
N ASP A 82 -0.51 -11.86 -2.65
CA ASP A 82 -1.09 -13.01 -3.32
C ASP A 82 -2.59 -13.20 -3.01
N LEU A 83 -3.17 -12.29 -2.25
CA LEU A 83 -4.60 -12.27 -1.97
C LEU A 83 -5.38 -12.09 -3.28
N ASN A 84 -6.60 -12.64 -3.36
CA ASN A 84 -7.40 -12.48 -4.56
C ASN A 84 -7.69 -11.00 -4.81
N LEU A 85 -7.87 -10.66 -6.09
CA LEU A 85 -7.94 -9.26 -6.50
C LEU A 85 -9.14 -8.54 -5.88
N ALA A 86 -10.27 -9.21 -5.75
CA ALA A 86 -11.47 -8.58 -5.20
C ALA A 86 -11.24 -8.12 -3.74
N GLU A 87 -10.59 -8.97 -2.94
CA GLU A 87 -10.27 -8.62 -1.56
C GLU A 87 -9.16 -7.55 -1.50
N LEU A 88 -8.17 -7.62 -2.38
CA LEU A 88 -7.13 -6.61 -2.41
C LEU A 88 -7.68 -5.24 -2.82
N ARG A 89 -8.63 -5.21 -3.75
CA ARG A 89 -9.33 -3.96 -4.11
C ARG A 89 -10.10 -3.40 -2.93
N ALA A 90 -10.80 -4.26 -2.19
CA ALA A 90 -11.53 -3.83 -0.98
C ALA A 90 -10.56 -3.24 0.04
N PHE A 91 -9.41 -3.89 0.25
CA PHE A 91 -8.38 -3.39 1.14
C PHE A 91 -7.85 -2.04 0.67
N SER A 92 -7.58 -1.89 -0.63
CA SER A 92 -7.05 -0.64 -1.17
C SER A 92 -7.97 0.54 -0.91
N ALA A 93 -9.28 0.32 -0.99
CA ALA A 93 -10.25 1.36 -0.71
C ALA A 93 -10.23 1.82 0.75
N LEU A 94 -9.75 0.96 1.65
CA LEU A 94 -9.65 1.29 3.08
C LEU A 94 -8.37 2.02 3.44
N VAL A 95 -7.26 1.75 2.74
CA VAL A 95 -5.95 2.28 3.13
C VAL A 95 -5.50 3.45 2.26
N ILE A 96 -5.99 3.59 1.04
CA ILE A 96 -5.58 4.68 0.16
C ILE A 96 -6.42 5.91 0.49
N PRO A 97 -5.78 7.04 0.82
CA PRO A 97 -6.53 8.26 1.12
C PRO A 97 -7.36 8.70 -0.08
N ARG A 98 -8.53 9.22 0.17
CA ARG A 98 -9.33 9.86 -0.87
C ARG A 98 -8.73 11.23 -1.14
N GLY A 99 -8.41 11.46 -2.40
CA GLY A 99 -7.78 12.70 -2.83
C GLY A 99 -8.66 13.92 -2.68
#